data_1d381eefb6f999c25d022eff135f5933
#
_entry.id   1d381eefb6f999c25d022eff135f5933
#
_cell.length_a   1.000
_cell.length_b   1.000
_cell.length_c   1.000
_cell.angle_alpha   90.00
_cell.angle_beta   90.00
_cell.angle_gamma   90.00
#
_symmetry.space_group_name_H-M   'P 1'
#
loop_
_entity.id
_entity.type
_entity.pdbx_description
1 polymer ?
#
loop_
_entity_poly.entity_id
_entity_poly.type
_entity_poly.pdbx_seq_one_letter_code
_entity_poly.pdbx_strand_id
1 'polypeptide(L)'
;MISTQVLSTQTLVIGWLIYVPVVLWAIWRTPWVELFSDTRRQHLLFGTVFGLFLLWLVRRDFEGGVSYHFIGLTVVTLLLDWPLAVVGALLAQVGLVLLGRQELAAMGGNGVLLILLPIAVTEGCARMVERAQPRNPFVYIFCSGFFAAALAALLCIGAVLGVLWLDGLFVMPF
;
A
#
# COMPACT_ATOMS: atom_id res chain seq x y z
N MET A 1 6.73 4.34 6.72
CA MET A 1 7.42 4.98 5.57
C MET A 1 8.90 5.05 5.86
N ILE A 2 9.72 4.99 4.84
CA ILE A 2 11.18 4.99 4.96
C ILE A 2 11.67 6.27 4.28
N SER A 3 12.61 6.99 4.92
CA SER A 3 13.21 8.20 4.35
C SER A 3 14.33 7.84 3.35
N THR A 4 14.70 8.79 2.48
CA THR A 4 15.82 8.61 1.55
C THR A 4 17.17 8.49 2.24
N GLN A 5 17.29 8.97 3.47
CA GLN A 5 18.52 8.87 4.26
C GLN A 5 18.88 7.43 4.64
N VAL A 6 17.87 6.54 4.60
CA VAL A 6 17.99 5.15 5.06
C VAL A 6 18.10 4.18 3.86
N LEU A 7 17.66 4.58 2.68
CA LEU A 7 17.64 3.74 1.47
C LEU A 7 18.85 4.03 0.58
N SER A 8 19.48 2.97 0.09
CA SER A 8 20.52 3.09 -0.93
C SER A 8 19.94 3.64 -2.25
N THR A 9 20.78 4.29 -3.04
CA THR A 9 20.38 4.79 -4.37
C THR A 9 19.86 3.65 -5.26
N GLN A 10 20.42 2.45 -5.12
CA GLN A 10 19.98 1.28 -5.87
C GLN A 10 18.55 0.88 -5.49
N THR A 11 18.24 0.83 -4.20
CA THR A 11 16.90 0.52 -3.69
C THR A 11 15.87 1.55 -4.14
N LEU A 12 16.23 2.85 -4.15
CA LEU A 12 15.36 3.90 -4.65
C LEU A 12 15.04 3.72 -6.15
N VAL A 13 16.05 3.44 -6.97
CA VAL A 13 15.87 3.22 -8.43
C VAL A 13 15.03 1.97 -8.69
N ILE A 14 15.33 0.85 -8.03
CA ILE A 14 14.55 -0.39 -8.15
C ILE A 14 13.10 -0.16 -7.73
N GLY A 15 12.88 0.57 -6.63
CA GLY A 15 11.54 0.93 -6.18
C GLY A 15 10.73 1.66 -7.25
N TRP A 16 11.32 2.66 -7.92
CA TRP A 16 10.67 3.36 -9.02
C TRP A 16 10.45 2.48 -10.26
N LEU A 17 11.43 1.65 -10.62
CA LEU A 17 11.33 0.72 -11.76
C LEU A 17 10.20 -0.30 -11.61
N ILE A 18 9.86 -0.68 -10.38
CA ILE A 18 8.73 -1.58 -10.10
C ILE A 18 7.43 -0.79 -9.94
N TYR A 19 7.46 0.33 -9.21
CA TYR A 19 6.27 1.08 -8.86
C TYR A 19 5.57 1.68 -10.07
N VAL A 20 6.32 2.36 -10.94
CA VAL A 20 5.75 3.07 -12.10
C VAL A 20 5.01 2.13 -13.06
N PRO A 21 5.59 1.00 -13.53
CA PRO A 21 4.86 0.10 -14.43
C PRO A 21 3.57 -0.45 -13.82
N VAL A 22 3.59 -0.80 -12.53
CA VAL A 22 2.40 -1.33 -11.86
C VAL A 22 1.32 -0.26 -11.70
N VAL A 23 1.70 0.98 -11.36
CA VAL A 23 0.77 2.12 -11.30
C VAL A 23 0.16 2.40 -12.68
N LEU A 24 0.97 2.44 -13.73
CA LEU A 24 0.48 2.63 -15.11
C LEU A 24 -0.47 1.51 -15.52
N TRP A 25 -0.14 0.27 -15.17
CA TRP A 25 -1.02 -0.88 -15.42
C TRP A 25 -2.33 -0.78 -14.63
N ALA A 26 -2.29 -0.36 -13.38
CA ALA A 26 -3.48 -0.14 -12.57
C ALA A 26 -4.37 0.96 -13.17
N ILE A 27 -3.78 2.09 -13.58
CA ILE A 27 -4.50 3.20 -14.25
C ILE A 27 -5.18 2.69 -15.53
N TRP A 28 -4.47 1.90 -16.33
CA TRP A 28 -5.02 1.33 -17.58
C TRP A 28 -6.15 0.33 -17.32
N ARG A 29 -6.05 -0.46 -16.23
CA ARG A 29 -7.05 -1.48 -15.85
C ARG A 29 -8.26 -0.89 -15.12
N THR A 30 -8.17 0.34 -14.66
CA THR A 30 -9.26 1.01 -13.95
C THR A 30 -10.45 1.21 -14.87
N PRO A 31 -11.68 0.83 -14.46
CA PRO A 31 -12.89 1.00 -15.26
C PRO A 31 -13.39 2.45 -15.18
N TRP A 32 -12.69 3.36 -15.85
CA TRP A 32 -12.96 4.80 -15.80
C TRP A 32 -14.40 5.17 -16.20
N VAL A 33 -14.95 4.50 -17.22
CA VAL A 33 -16.30 4.77 -17.69
C VAL A 33 -17.32 4.49 -16.59
N GLU A 34 -17.18 3.36 -15.90
CA GLU A 34 -18.07 3.00 -14.79
C GLU A 34 -17.85 3.94 -13.60
N LEU A 35 -16.61 4.33 -13.32
CA LEU A 35 -16.30 5.26 -12.24
C LEU A 35 -16.95 6.64 -12.48
N PHE A 36 -16.86 7.18 -13.70
CA PHE A 36 -17.43 8.49 -14.01
C PHE A 36 -18.96 8.47 -14.17
N SER A 37 -19.56 7.32 -14.44
CA SER A 37 -21.02 7.17 -14.52
C SER A 37 -21.71 6.91 -13.18
N ASP A 38 -20.98 6.38 -12.18
CA ASP A 38 -21.54 6.03 -10.87
C ASP A 38 -21.03 6.97 -9.76
N THR A 39 -21.89 7.90 -9.36
CA THR A 39 -21.62 8.86 -8.28
C THR A 39 -21.26 8.16 -6.95
N ARG A 40 -21.83 6.98 -6.67
CA ARG A 40 -21.54 6.23 -5.46
C ARG A 40 -20.09 5.73 -5.47
N ARG A 41 -19.60 5.21 -6.60
CA ARG A 41 -18.19 4.79 -6.75
C ARG A 41 -17.23 5.98 -6.62
N GLN A 42 -17.60 7.14 -7.14
CA GLN A 42 -16.80 8.37 -6.97
C GLN A 42 -16.70 8.76 -5.49
N HIS A 43 -17.81 8.79 -4.75
CA HIS A 43 -17.80 9.12 -3.33
C HIS A 43 -17.00 8.08 -2.52
N LEU A 44 -17.09 6.79 -2.85
CA LEU A 44 -16.27 5.76 -2.23
C LEU A 44 -14.79 5.99 -2.50
N LEU A 45 -14.39 6.28 -3.74
CA LEU A 45 -13.00 6.57 -4.07
C LEU A 45 -12.48 7.80 -3.31
N PHE A 46 -13.18 8.92 -3.39
CA PHE A 46 -12.76 10.16 -2.70
C PHE A 46 -12.74 10.00 -1.19
N GLY A 47 -13.76 9.36 -0.61
CA GLY A 47 -13.82 9.07 0.82
C GLY A 47 -12.66 8.16 1.26
N THR A 48 -12.31 7.18 0.44
CA THR A 48 -11.20 6.26 0.71
C THR A 48 -9.85 6.95 0.59
N VAL A 49 -9.64 7.77 -0.45
CA VAL A 49 -8.42 8.59 -0.63
C VAL A 49 -8.24 9.51 0.56
N PHE A 50 -9.28 10.23 0.95
CA PHE A 50 -9.24 11.13 2.10
C PHE A 50 -9.00 10.38 3.41
N GLY A 51 -9.66 9.24 3.61
CA GLY A 51 -9.47 8.39 4.78
C GLY A 51 -8.05 7.85 4.88
N LEU A 52 -7.47 7.34 3.78
CA LEU A 52 -6.07 6.91 3.72
C LEU A 52 -5.11 8.05 4.00
N PHE A 53 -5.36 9.20 3.39
CA PHE A 53 -4.53 10.40 3.59
C PHE A 53 -4.50 10.82 5.07
N LEU A 54 -5.65 10.90 5.73
CA LEU A 54 -5.74 11.19 7.16
C LEU A 54 -5.06 10.11 8.00
N LEU A 55 -5.30 8.83 7.69
CA LEU A 55 -4.70 7.71 8.39
C LEU A 55 -3.17 7.75 8.31
N TRP A 56 -2.61 8.12 7.16
CA TRP A 56 -1.17 8.20 6.95
C TRP A 56 -0.54 9.50 7.49
N LEU A 57 -1.33 10.53 7.73
CA LEU A 57 -0.88 11.71 8.49
C LEU A 57 -0.68 11.39 9.97
N VAL A 58 -1.48 10.47 10.53
CA VAL A 58 -1.33 9.97 11.89
C VAL A 58 -0.23 8.90 11.90
N ARG A 59 1.01 9.32 11.96
CA ARG A 59 2.18 8.45 11.98
C ARG A 59 3.07 8.77 13.16
N ARG A 60 3.83 7.77 13.60
CA ARG A 60 4.90 7.95 14.57
C ARG A 60 6.24 7.82 13.85
N ASP A 61 6.99 8.89 13.88
CA ASP A 61 8.35 8.92 13.34
C ASP A 61 9.31 8.42 14.43
N PHE A 62 10.21 7.49 14.07
CA PHE A 62 11.27 6.99 14.94
C PHE A 62 12.61 7.62 14.56
N GLU A 63 13.49 7.75 15.56
CA GLU A 63 14.90 8.09 15.32
C GLU A 63 15.50 7.03 14.38
N GLY A 64 16.07 7.48 13.24
CA GLY A 64 16.59 6.57 12.23
C GLY A 64 15.84 6.57 10.90
N GLY A 65 14.86 7.47 10.69
CA GLY A 65 14.25 7.72 9.38
C GLY A 65 13.17 6.71 8.95
N VAL A 66 12.67 5.89 9.89
CA VAL A 66 11.55 4.98 9.67
C VAL A 66 10.32 5.50 10.39
N SER A 67 9.21 5.60 9.67
CA SER A 67 7.92 6.01 10.25
C SER A 67 6.93 4.84 10.24
N TYR A 68 6.22 4.65 11.33
CA TYR A 68 5.15 3.66 11.43
C TYR A 68 3.79 4.35 11.32
N HIS A 69 2.93 3.80 10.49
CA HIS A 69 1.53 4.20 10.33
C HIS A 69 0.66 3.00 10.01
N PHE A 70 -0.64 3.13 10.25
CA PHE A 70 -1.59 2.10 9.82
C PHE A 70 -1.67 2.05 8.30
N ILE A 71 -1.61 0.85 7.73
CA ILE A 71 -1.60 0.66 6.27
C ILE A 71 -2.98 0.90 5.67
N GLY A 72 -4.03 0.30 6.23
CA GLY A 72 -5.43 0.47 5.82
C GLY A 72 -5.79 -0.09 4.44
N LEU A 73 -4.81 -0.55 3.66
CA LEU A 73 -5.01 -0.90 2.26
C LEU A 73 -5.81 -2.19 2.03
N THR A 74 -5.88 -3.09 3.01
CA THR A 74 -6.74 -4.27 2.91
C THR A 74 -8.22 -3.86 2.78
N VAL A 75 -8.68 -2.93 3.59
CA VAL A 75 -10.05 -2.43 3.50
C VAL A 75 -10.29 -1.74 2.16
N VAL A 76 -9.34 -0.90 1.74
CA VAL A 76 -9.41 -0.19 0.46
C VAL A 76 -9.48 -1.14 -0.73
N THR A 77 -8.65 -2.20 -0.73
CA THR A 77 -8.62 -3.19 -1.81
C THR A 77 -9.93 -3.96 -1.90
N LEU A 78 -10.52 -4.34 -0.75
CA LEU A 78 -11.80 -5.04 -0.71
C LEU A 78 -13.00 -4.16 -1.08
N LEU A 79 -12.89 -2.83 -0.91
CA LEU A 79 -13.96 -1.88 -1.24
C LEU A 79 -13.93 -1.42 -2.69
N LEU A 80 -12.73 -1.23 -3.27
CA LEU A 80 -12.54 -0.55 -4.55
C LEU A 80 -12.00 -1.46 -5.66
N ASP A 81 -11.66 -2.70 -5.38
CA ASP A 81 -10.83 -3.57 -6.21
C ASP A 81 -9.38 -3.06 -6.35
N TRP A 82 -8.46 -3.97 -6.71
CA TRP A 82 -7.02 -3.69 -6.71
C TRP A 82 -6.60 -2.49 -7.60
N PRO A 83 -7.17 -2.25 -8.81
CA PRO A 83 -6.72 -1.14 -9.65
C PRO A 83 -7.06 0.22 -9.03
N LEU A 84 -8.31 0.37 -8.57
CA LEU A 84 -8.76 1.59 -7.90
C LEU A 84 -8.09 1.78 -6.54
N ALA A 85 -7.76 0.70 -5.82
CA ALA A 85 -6.99 0.76 -4.59
C ALA A 85 -5.59 1.32 -4.81
N VAL A 86 -4.90 0.91 -5.89
CA VAL A 86 -3.59 1.46 -6.27
C VAL A 86 -3.70 2.93 -6.63
N VAL A 87 -4.70 3.31 -7.44
CA VAL A 87 -4.92 4.71 -7.84
C VAL A 87 -5.26 5.58 -6.62
N GLY A 88 -6.15 5.12 -5.75
CA GLY A 88 -6.52 5.82 -4.52
C GLY A 88 -5.34 6.01 -3.56
N ALA A 89 -4.53 4.96 -3.37
CA ALA A 89 -3.32 5.01 -2.56
C ALA A 89 -2.25 5.94 -3.16
N LEU A 90 -2.08 5.93 -4.49
CA LEU A 90 -1.20 6.88 -5.19
C LEU A 90 -1.62 8.33 -4.91
N LEU A 91 -2.92 8.65 -5.02
CA LEU A 91 -3.43 10.00 -4.77
C LEU A 91 -3.17 10.42 -3.31
N ALA A 92 -3.42 9.53 -2.34
CA ALA A 92 -3.11 9.79 -0.94
C ALA A 92 -1.60 10.00 -0.72
N GLN A 93 -0.75 9.21 -1.38
CA GLN A 93 0.71 9.32 -1.31
C GLN A 93 1.21 10.64 -1.92
N VAL A 94 0.66 11.05 -3.08
CA VAL A 94 0.95 12.37 -3.68
C VAL A 94 0.58 13.50 -2.73
N GLY A 95 -0.58 13.41 -2.06
CA GLY A 95 -0.98 14.37 -1.04
C GLY A 95 0.06 14.50 0.09
N LEU A 96 0.64 13.39 0.56
CA LEU A 96 1.71 13.42 1.56
C LEU A 96 3.00 14.07 1.05
N VAL A 97 3.34 13.84 -0.22
CA VAL A 97 4.51 14.49 -0.84
C VAL A 97 4.29 16.01 -0.93
N LEU A 98 3.10 16.44 -1.35
CA LEU A 98 2.75 17.87 -1.44
C LEU A 98 2.78 18.57 -0.07
N LEU A 99 2.44 17.87 1.01
CA LEU A 99 2.55 18.38 2.38
C LEU A 99 3.98 18.29 2.97
N GLY A 100 4.96 17.83 2.19
CA GLY A 100 6.32 17.63 2.68
C GLY A 100 6.45 16.53 3.74
N ARG A 101 5.45 15.65 3.83
CA ARG A 101 5.45 14.53 4.78
C ARG A 101 6.11 13.27 4.24
N GLN A 102 6.37 13.21 2.95
CA GLN A 102 7.10 12.13 2.28
C GLN A 102 8.01 12.73 1.21
N GLU A 103 9.23 12.20 1.12
CA GLU A 103 10.18 12.58 0.08
C GLU A 103 9.79 11.92 -1.24
N LEU A 104 9.82 12.68 -2.33
CA LEU A 104 9.47 12.19 -3.66
C LEU A 104 10.39 11.01 -4.07
N ALA A 105 11.69 11.11 -3.80
CA ALA A 105 12.63 10.05 -4.17
C ALA A 105 12.32 8.71 -3.48
N ALA A 106 11.85 8.72 -2.21
CA ALA A 106 11.45 7.52 -1.48
C ALA A 106 10.05 7.01 -1.86
N MET A 107 9.28 7.75 -2.67
CA MET A 107 7.91 7.42 -3.04
C MET A 107 7.81 6.06 -3.75
N GLY A 108 8.75 5.74 -4.65
CA GLY A 108 8.77 4.47 -5.37
C GLY A 108 8.96 3.27 -4.44
N GLY A 109 9.99 3.30 -3.58
CA GLY A 109 10.25 2.23 -2.61
C GLY A 109 9.12 2.05 -1.60
N ASN A 110 8.65 3.15 -1.02
CA ASN A 110 7.49 3.14 -0.12
C ASN A 110 6.22 2.65 -0.85
N GLY A 111 6.03 3.02 -2.12
CA GLY A 111 4.92 2.56 -2.94
C GLY A 111 4.93 1.04 -3.13
N VAL A 112 6.08 0.45 -3.45
CA VAL A 112 6.20 -1.01 -3.59
C VAL A 112 5.93 -1.72 -2.27
N LEU A 113 6.60 -1.30 -1.19
CA LEU A 113 6.57 -2.01 0.10
C LEU A 113 5.26 -1.80 0.87
N LEU A 114 4.69 -0.59 0.82
CA LEU A 114 3.57 -0.20 1.68
C LEU A 114 2.24 -0.04 0.93
N ILE A 115 2.26 -0.06 -0.41
CA ILE A 115 1.05 0.03 -1.24
C ILE A 115 0.87 -1.25 -2.05
N LEU A 116 1.80 -1.57 -2.96
CA LEU A 116 1.62 -2.69 -3.87
C LEU A 116 1.62 -4.04 -3.14
N LEU A 117 2.53 -4.24 -2.19
CA LEU A 117 2.63 -5.49 -1.45
C LEU A 117 1.35 -5.82 -0.67
N PRO A 118 0.79 -4.93 0.19
CA PRO A 118 -0.44 -5.24 0.90
C PRO A 118 -1.65 -5.40 -0.01
N ILE A 119 -1.75 -4.64 -1.12
CA ILE A 119 -2.80 -4.80 -2.11
C ILE A 119 -2.70 -6.18 -2.76
N ALA A 120 -1.51 -6.60 -3.20
CA ALA A 120 -1.30 -7.90 -3.83
C ALA A 120 -1.63 -9.07 -2.89
N VAL A 121 -1.23 -8.97 -1.62
CA VAL A 121 -1.54 -9.98 -0.59
C VAL A 121 -3.04 -10.07 -0.36
N THR A 122 -3.70 -8.92 -0.18
CA THR A 122 -5.15 -8.88 0.06
C THR A 122 -5.93 -9.44 -1.13
N GLU A 123 -5.59 -9.02 -2.34
CA GLU A 123 -6.21 -9.51 -3.57
C GLU A 123 -5.98 -11.02 -3.76
N GLY A 124 -4.78 -11.52 -3.45
CA GLY A 124 -4.47 -12.95 -3.47
C GLY A 124 -5.35 -13.73 -2.49
N CYS A 125 -5.46 -13.28 -1.24
CA CYS A 125 -6.33 -13.89 -0.23
C CYS A 125 -7.80 -13.85 -0.64
N ALA A 126 -8.29 -12.70 -1.12
CA ALA A 126 -9.67 -12.55 -1.56
C ALA A 126 -10.01 -13.52 -2.70
N ARG A 127 -9.16 -13.61 -3.72
CA ARG A 127 -9.34 -14.57 -4.84
C ARG A 127 -9.29 -16.02 -4.39
N MET A 128 -8.45 -16.37 -3.41
CA MET A 128 -8.42 -17.73 -2.86
C MET A 128 -9.73 -18.07 -2.15
N VAL A 129 -10.25 -17.15 -1.35
CA VAL A 129 -11.52 -17.32 -0.63
C VAL A 129 -12.70 -17.38 -1.62
N GLU A 130 -12.73 -16.53 -2.64
CA GLU A 130 -13.76 -16.56 -3.69
C GLU A 130 -13.77 -17.90 -4.45
N ARG A 131 -12.60 -18.46 -4.76
CA ARG A 131 -12.50 -19.79 -5.41
C ARG A 131 -12.99 -20.91 -4.51
N ALA A 132 -12.79 -20.81 -3.20
CA ALA A 132 -13.29 -21.79 -2.23
C ALA A 132 -14.82 -21.70 -2.03
N GLN A 133 -15.44 -20.60 -2.49
CA GLN A 133 -16.89 -20.33 -2.41
C GLN A 133 -17.50 -20.67 -1.03
N PRO A 134 -16.99 -20.09 0.07
CA PRO A 134 -17.51 -20.38 1.38
C PRO A 134 -18.95 -19.88 1.49
N ARG A 135 -19.88 -20.78 1.87
CA ARG A 135 -21.28 -20.40 2.11
C ARG A 135 -21.47 -19.55 3.37
N ASN A 136 -20.43 -19.39 4.16
CA ASN A 136 -20.45 -18.69 5.43
C ASN A 136 -19.79 -17.31 5.30
N PRO A 137 -20.54 -16.20 5.45
CA PRO A 137 -20.00 -14.85 5.33
C PRO A 137 -18.92 -14.53 6.38
N PHE A 138 -18.95 -15.19 7.54
CA PHE A 138 -17.88 -15.05 8.54
C PHE A 138 -16.53 -15.54 8.01
N VAL A 139 -16.49 -16.64 7.27
CA VAL A 139 -15.26 -17.16 6.66
C VAL A 139 -14.70 -16.13 5.69
N TYR A 140 -15.57 -15.52 4.86
CA TYR A 140 -15.15 -14.48 3.94
C TYR A 140 -14.54 -13.28 4.68
N ILE A 141 -15.24 -12.74 5.68
CA ILE A 141 -14.80 -11.56 6.45
C ILE A 141 -13.46 -11.85 7.16
N PHE A 142 -13.35 -12.99 7.84
CA PHE A 142 -12.13 -13.32 8.57
C PHE A 142 -10.96 -13.62 7.63
N CYS A 143 -11.15 -14.41 6.59
CA CYS A 143 -10.05 -14.79 5.70
C CYS A 143 -9.61 -13.67 4.78
N SER A 144 -10.55 -12.94 4.15
CA SER A 144 -10.21 -11.86 3.20
C SER A 144 -9.93 -10.53 3.91
N GLY A 145 -10.52 -10.29 5.08
CA GLY A 145 -10.32 -9.06 5.84
C GLY A 145 -9.23 -9.21 6.90
N PHE A 146 -9.53 -9.93 8.00
CA PHE A 146 -8.65 -9.96 9.16
C PHE A 146 -7.32 -10.69 8.91
N PHE A 147 -7.36 -11.93 8.43
CA PHE A 147 -6.12 -12.69 8.18
C PHE A 147 -5.32 -12.11 7.02
N ALA A 148 -5.97 -11.61 5.97
CA ALA A 148 -5.28 -10.93 4.89
C ALA A 148 -4.57 -9.66 5.38
N ALA A 149 -5.21 -8.86 6.23
CA ALA A 149 -4.59 -7.66 6.82
C ALA A 149 -3.40 -8.00 7.71
N ALA A 150 -3.53 -9.04 8.57
CA ALA A 150 -2.44 -9.51 9.42
C ALA A 150 -1.25 -10.02 8.59
N LEU A 151 -1.52 -10.83 7.56
CA LEU A 151 -0.49 -11.34 6.66
C LEU A 151 0.19 -10.21 5.87
N ALA A 152 -0.60 -9.26 5.34
CA ALA A 152 -0.07 -8.10 4.64
C ALA A 152 0.84 -7.27 5.56
N ALA A 153 0.43 -7.01 6.80
CA ALA A 153 1.24 -6.27 7.77
C ALA A 153 2.57 -6.99 8.08
N LEU A 154 2.52 -8.30 8.33
CA LEU A 154 3.72 -9.11 8.59
C LEU A 154 4.68 -9.10 7.40
N LEU A 155 4.16 -9.28 6.18
CA LEU A 155 4.98 -9.26 4.97
C LEU A 155 5.55 -7.86 4.70
N CYS A 156 4.80 -6.78 4.94
CA CYS A 156 5.33 -5.42 4.82
C CYS A 156 6.45 -5.15 5.83
N ILE A 157 6.27 -5.54 7.09
CA ILE A 157 7.32 -5.40 8.11
C ILE A 157 8.55 -6.22 7.71
N GLY A 158 8.37 -7.49 7.34
CA GLY A 158 9.46 -8.35 6.90
C GLY A 158 10.19 -7.81 5.68
N ALA A 159 9.47 -7.30 4.68
CA ALA A 159 10.06 -6.70 3.49
C ALA A 159 10.83 -5.40 3.81
N VAL A 160 10.29 -4.54 4.66
CA VAL A 160 10.99 -3.34 5.13
C VAL A 160 12.28 -3.72 5.86
N LEU A 161 12.22 -4.65 6.82
CA LEU A 161 13.40 -5.13 7.54
C LEU A 161 14.42 -5.76 6.60
N GLY A 162 13.97 -6.54 5.62
CA GLY A 162 14.81 -7.14 4.59
C GLY A 162 15.57 -6.10 3.75
N VAL A 163 14.87 -5.05 3.32
CA VAL A 163 15.50 -3.94 2.59
C VAL A 163 16.51 -3.21 3.45
N LEU A 164 16.17 -2.90 4.70
CA LEU A 164 17.08 -2.23 5.64
C LEU A 164 18.33 -3.07 5.94
N TRP A 165 18.18 -4.40 6.01
CA TRP A 165 19.29 -5.31 6.17
C TRP A 165 20.20 -5.35 4.94
N LEU A 166 19.64 -5.37 3.74
CA LEU A 166 20.39 -5.33 2.48
C LEU A 166 21.15 -4.01 2.30
N ASP A 167 20.55 -2.91 2.74
CA ASP A 167 21.18 -1.59 2.70
C ASP A 167 22.20 -1.35 3.84
N GLY A 168 22.48 -2.39 4.64
CA GLY A 168 23.57 -2.38 5.65
C GLY A 168 23.24 -1.65 6.97
N LEU A 169 21.98 -1.29 7.19
CA LEU A 169 21.56 -0.54 8.38
C LEU A 169 21.43 -1.41 9.66
N PHE A 170 21.40 -2.72 9.51
CA PHE A 170 21.43 -3.69 10.61
C PHE A 170 22.81 -4.34 10.76
N VAL A 171 23.89 -3.57 10.66
CA VAL A 171 25.17 -4.01 11.22
C VAL A 171 25.07 -3.77 12.72
N MET A 172 24.61 -4.80 13.47
CA MET A 172 24.74 -4.77 14.92
C MET A 172 26.25 -4.68 15.24
N PRO A 173 26.68 -3.66 16.00
CA PRO A 173 28.03 -3.73 16.58
C PRO A 173 28.00 -4.88 17.59
N PHE A 174 28.69 -5.97 17.27
CA PHE A 174 29.10 -6.98 18.23
C PHE A 174 30.21 -6.45 19.11
#